data_c52336a18e2e4b362f0c49dfba9773ae
#
_entry.id   c52336a18e2e4b362f0c49dfba9773ae
#
_cell.length_a   1.000
_cell.length_b   1.000
_cell.length_c   1.000
_cell.angle_alpha   90.00
_cell.angle_beta   90.00
_cell.angle_gamma   90.00
#
_symmetry.space_group_name_H-M   'P 1'
#
loop_
_entity.id
_entity.type
_entity.pdbx_description
1 polymer ?
#
loop_
_entity_poly.entity_id
_entity_poly.type
_entity_poly.pdbx_seq_one_letter_code
_entity_poly.pdbx_strand_id
1 'polypeptide(L)'
;MRFAARTAGLAGVDTHPHVASTADAKRYTDYVLARLRPDQHFLATEFSLVKLWKQHLKDPVDPGFAARRGFARGTPVWQVLEAATRQRFAQDEWNDFLATASWLQAHRDYLTEQIAAFRATGRLAVAGYGITQDRGGAADFGPDKTPWVLNSLFCPRTVRDGAGGLPGENPVWLPRFRAAQHG
;
A
#
# COMPACT_ATOMS: atom_id res chain seq x y z
N MET A 1 -6.93 15.83 16.49
CA MET A 1 -6.58 15.03 17.69
C MET A 1 -7.08 15.66 19.01
N ARG A 2 -6.71 16.90 19.39
CA ARG A 2 -7.14 17.51 20.68
C ARG A 2 -8.66 17.59 20.84
N PHE A 3 -9.40 17.90 19.79
CA PHE A 3 -10.87 17.90 19.79
C PHE A 3 -11.42 16.51 20.12
N ALA A 4 -11.01 15.50 19.37
CA ALA A 4 -11.47 14.13 19.54
C ALA A 4 -11.19 13.58 20.95
N ALA A 5 -10.00 13.84 21.51
CA ALA A 5 -9.63 13.43 22.86
C ALA A 5 -10.48 14.10 23.96
N ARG A 6 -11.01 15.32 23.73
CA ARG A 6 -11.78 16.07 24.72
C ARG A 6 -13.30 15.91 24.59
N THR A 7 -13.78 15.38 23.47
CA THR A 7 -15.22 15.23 23.22
C THR A 7 -15.75 14.03 23.98
N ALA A 8 -16.63 14.28 24.94
CA ALA A 8 -17.34 13.22 25.67
C ALA A 8 -18.20 12.40 24.69
N GLY A 9 -18.31 11.09 24.94
CA GLY A 9 -19.09 10.18 24.10
C GLY A 9 -18.44 9.74 22.80
N LEU A 10 -17.28 10.31 22.40
CA LEU A 10 -16.54 9.86 21.25
C LEU A 10 -15.70 8.63 21.60
N ALA A 11 -16.09 7.45 21.09
CA ALA A 11 -15.46 6.17 21.42
C ALA A 11 -14.07 5.98 20.80
N GLY A 12 -13.72 6.73 19.76
CA GLY A 12 -12.43 6.59 19.11
C GLY A 12 -12.14 7.61 18.01
N VAL A 13 -11.02 7.45 17.34
CA VAL A 13 -10.61 8.25 16.19
C VAL A 13 -10.15 7.37 15.05
N ASP A 14 -10.48 7.77 13.86
CA ASP A 14 -9.93 7.17 12.65
C ASP A 14 -8.59 7.82 12.27
N THR A 15 -7.71 7.00 11.73
CA THR A 15 -6.34 7.39 11.38
C THR A 15 -5.88 6.66 10.12
N HIS A 16 -5.23 7.39 9.22
CA HIS A 16 -4.77 6.88 7.93
C HIS A 16 -3.23 6.98 7.84
N PRO A 17 -2.47 6.03 8.41
CA PRO A 17 -1.02 6.06 8.35
C PRO A 17 -0.49 5.61 6.98
N HIS A 18 -0.37 6.57 6.07
CA HIS A 18 0.30 6.40 4.78
C HIS A 18 1.77 6.78 4.95
N VAL A 19 2.65 5.79 4.95
CA VAL A 19 4.05 5.93 5.40
C VAL A 19 5.05 5.35 4.41
N ALA A 20 6.35 5.52 4.70
CA ALA A 20 7.43 4.92 3.94
C ALA A 20 8.05 3.69 4.64
N SER A 21 7.76 3.48 5.93
CA SER A 21 8.32 2.37 6.71
C SER A 21 7.43 1.99 7.89
N THR A 22 7.65 0.80 8.45
CA THR A 22 7.02 0.36 9.72
C THR A 22 7.41 1.27 10.90
N ALA A 23 8.63 1.80 10.91
CA ALA A 23 9.08 2.75 11.91
C ALA A 23 8.30 4.07 11.86
N ASP A 24 7.98 4.57 10.65
CA ASP A 24 7.12 5.75 10.48
C ASP A 24 5.70 5.47 10.96
N ALA A 25 5.16 4.30 10.63
CA ALA A 25 3.84 3.88 11.08
C ALA A 25 3.78 3.79 12.61
N LYS A 26 4.83 3.25 13.25
CA LYS A 26 4.92 3.20 14.70
C LYS A 26 4.91 4.60 15.31
N ARG A 27 5.74 5.54 14.83
CA ARG A 27 5.75 6.94 15.32
C ARG A 27 4.38 7.59 15.18
N TYR A 28 3.69 7.34 14.07
CA TYR A 28 2.35 7.86 13.85
C TYR A 28 1.34 7.27 14.85
N THR A 29 1.38 5.96 15.07
CA THR A 29 0.50 5.27 16.02
C THR A 29 0.77 5.73 17.46
N ASP A 30 2.03 5.83 17.87
CA ASP A 30 2.42 6.34 19.20
C ASP A 30 1.91 7.78 19.42
N TYR A 31 2.00 8.64 18.39
CA TYR A 31 1.47 10.00 18.44
C TYR A 31 -0.05 10.02 18.67
N VAL A 32 -0.78 9.12 18.03
CA VAL A 32 -2.24 8.98 18.20
C VAL A 32 -2.56 8.47 19.59
N LEU A 33 -1.95 7.37 20.02
CA LEU A 33 -2.20 6.71 21.30
C LEU A 33 -1.95 7.64 22.51
N ALA A 34 -0.86 8.42 22.46
CA ALA A 34 -0.53 9.38 23.51
C ALA A 34 -1.57 10.49 23.71
N ARG A 35 -2.54 10.60 22.81
CA ARG A 35 -3.59 11.63 22.83
C ARG A 35 -5.01 11.09 23.05
N LEU A 36 -5.16 9.77 22.99
CA LEU A 36 -6.45 9.14 23.28
C LEU A 36 -6.67 9.03 24.78
N ARG A 37 -7.93 9.19 25.21
CA ARG A 37 -8.33 8.81 26.57
C ARG A 37 -8.23 7.29 26.77
N PRO A 38 -8.14 6.79 28.01
CA PRO A 38 -8.07 5.36 28.29
C PRO A 38 -9.23 4.54 27.71
N ASP A 39 -10.42 5.14 27.61
CA ASP A 39 -11.65 4.52 27.10
C ASP A 39 -11.80 4.57 25.57
N GLN A 40 -10.91 5.29 24.88
CA GLN A 40 -10.98 5.44 23.42
C GLN A 40 -10.15 4.41 22.68
N HIS A 41 -10.61 4.03 21.52
CA HIS A 41 -9.91 3.19 20.54
C HIS A 41 -9.42 4.02 19.35
N PHE A 42 -8.58 3.44 18.50
CA PHE A 42 -8.34 3.97 17.18
C PHE A 42 -8.78 2.99 16.10
N LEU A 43 -9.13 3.54 14.97
CA LEU A 43 -9.39 2.82 13.73
C LEU A 43 -8.25 3.15 12.76
N ALA A 44 -7.83 2.19 11.96
CA ALA A 44 -6.91 2.39 10.85
C ALA A 44 -7.66 1.92 9.59
N THR A 45 -8.67 2.69 9.16
CA THR A 45 -9.53 2.30 8.03
C THR A 45 -8.81 2.36 6.70
N GLU A 46 -7.71 3.11 6.63
CA GLU A 46 -6.73 3.06 5.56
C GLU A 46 -5.31 3.12 6.13
N PHE A 47 -4.42 2.29 5.61
CA PHE A 47 -2.98 2.40 5.87
C PHE A 47 -2.18 1.83 4.71
N SER A 48 -0.96 2.33 4.49
CA SER A 48 -0.18 1.88 3.33
C SER A 48 1.28 2.31 3.35
N LEU A 49 2.07 1.68 2.47
CA LEU A 49 3.43 2.10 2.10
C LEU A 49 3.47 3.01 0.85
N VAL A 50 2.41 3.75 0.58
CA VAL A 50 2.37 4.60 -0.63
C VAL A 50 3.49 5.65 -0.67
N LYS A 51 4.00 6.09 0.48
CA LYS A 51 5.15 7.00 0.52
C LYS A 51 6.46 6.29 0.19
N LEU A 52 6.61 5.01 0.49
CA LEU A 52 7.74 4.20 0.02
C LEU A 52 7.75 4.16 -1.52
N TRP A 53 6.62 3.85 -2.13
CA TRP A 53 6.48 3.90 -3.58
C TRP A 53 6.87 5.28 -4.15
N LYS A 54 6.40 6.35 -3.53
CA LYS A 54 6.72 7.72 -3.97
C LYS A 54 8.22 8.01 -3.92
N GLN A 55 8.93 7.50 -2.93
CA GLN A 55 10.39 7.67 -2.82
C GLN A 55 11.14 7.02 -3.99
N HIS A 56 10.62 5.88 -4.50
CA HIS A 56 11.26 5.08 -5.54
C HIS A 56 10.72 5.32 -6.96
N LEU A 57 9.80 6.25 -7.16
CA LEU A 57 9.22 6.51 -8.49
C LEU A 57 10.26 6.90 -9.56
N LYS A 58 11.31 7.58 -9.15
CA LYS A 58 12.38 8.05 -10.08
C LYS A 58 13.56 7.09 -10.17
N ASP A 59 13.59 6.04 -9.36
CA ASP A 59 14.64 5.04 -9.43
C ASP A 59 14.51 4.22 -10.71
N PRO A 60 15.61 3.77 -11.30
CA PRO A 60 15.56 2.86 -12.44
C PRO A 60 14.99 1.50 -11.99
N VAL A 61 14.16 0.90 -12.84
CA VAL A 61 13.75 -0.49 -12.65
C VAL A 61 14.92 -1.45 -12.84
N ASP A 62 14.77 -2.69 -12.35
CA ASP A 62 15.76 -3.73 -12.55
C ASP A 62 16.12 -3.89 -14.05
N PRO A 63 17.42 -3.91 -14.41
CA PRO A 63 17.83 -4.01 -15.82
C PRO A 63 17.36 -5.32 -16.49
N GLY A 64 17.29 -6.42 -15.74
CA GLY A 64 16.79 -7.70 -16.24
C GLY A 64 15.30 -7.65 -16.53
N PHE A 65 14.50 -7.04 -15.65
CA PHE A 65 13.09 -6.76 -15.91
C PHE A 65 12.93 -5.89 -17.16
N ALA A 66 13.65 -4.78 -17.25
CA ALA A 66 13.58 -3.88 -18.40
C ALA A 66 13.85 -4.63 -19.72
N ALA A 67 14.92 -5.43 -19.76
CA ALA A 67 15.29 -6.21 -20.94
C ALA A 67 14.23 -7.24 -21.33
N ARG A 68 13.67 -7.98 -20.35
CA ARG A 68 12.62 -8.99 -20.62
C ARG A 68 11.31 -8.39 -21.11
N ARG A 69 11.00 -7.16 -20.69
CA ARG A 69 9.70 -6.52 -20.95
C ARG A 69 9.76 -5.38 -21.99
N GLY A 70 10.91 -5.23 -22.67
CA GLY A 70 11.07 -4.26 -23.76
C GLY A 70 11.18 -2.80 -23.31
N PHE A 71 11.52 -2.55 -22.06
CA PHE A 71 11.82 -1.21 -21.57
C PHE A 71 13.29 -0.85 -21.83
N ALA A 72 13.56 0.43 -22.04
CA ALA A 72 14.93 0.92 -22.16
C ALA A 72 15.67 0.76 -20.81
N ARG A 73 16.99 0.54 -20.89
CA ARG A 73 17.85 0.52 -19.71
C ARG A 73 17.74 1.85 -18.98
N GLY A 74 17.53 1.80 -17.67
CA GLY A 74 17.39 3.00 -16.83
C GLY A 74 15.98 3.60 -16.83
N THR A 75 15.00 2.94 -17.45
CA THR A 75 13.59 3.35 -17.35
C THR A 75 13.19 3.49 -15.87
N PRO A 76 12.68 4.65 -15.44
CA PRO A 76 12.27 4.85 -14.06
C PRO A 76 10.96 4.12 -13.75
N VAL A 77 10.79 3.75 -12.47
CA VAL A 77 9.61 3.05 -11.95
C VAL A 77 8.31 3.72 -12.39
N TRP A 78 8.22 5.05 -12.32
CA TRP A 78 6.99 5.76 -12.69
C TRP A 78 6.56 5.54 -14.15
N GLN A 79 7.51 5.38 -15.10
CA GLN A 79 7.17 5.13 -16.50
C GLN A 79 6.63 3.72 -16.72
N VAL A 80 7.13 2.73 -15.99
CA VAL A 80 6.56 1.37 -16.01
C VAL A 80 5.14 1.37 -15.46
N LEU A 81 4.90 2.09 -14.37
CA LEU A 81 3.56 2.23 -13.80
C LEU A 81 2.61 2.98 -14.74
N GLU A 82 3.08 4.04 -15.39
CA GLU A 82 2.31 4.76 -16.39
C GLU A 82 1.96 3.84 -17.58
N ALA A 83 2.92 3.06 -18.08
CA ALA A 83 2.66 2.07 -19.12
C ALA A 83 1.59 1.07 -18.70
N ALA A 84 1.67 0.54 -17.47
CA ALA A 84 0.68 -0.39 -16.93
C ALA A 84 -0.72 0.23 -16.78
N THR A 85 -0.82 1.53 -16.48
CA THR A 85 -2.12 2.22 -16.42
C THR A 85 -2.72 2.52 -17.79
N ARG A 86 -1.88 2.76 -18.80
CA ARG A 86 -2.31 2.98 -20.18
C ARG A 86 -2.70 1.68 -20.89
N GLN A 87 -1.91 0.64 -20.67
CA GLN A 87 -2.12 -0.69 -21.22
C GLN A 87 -1.86 -1.73 -20.13
N ARG A 88 -2.93 -2.24 -19.54
CA ARG A 88 -2.85 -3.19 -18.42
C ARG A 88 -1.93 -4.35 -18.73
N PHE A 89 -1.00 -4.62 -17.83
CA PHE A 89 -0.04 -5.72 -17.92
C PHE A 89 -0.71 -7.09 -17.78
N ALA A 90 -0.06 -8.14 -18.27
CA ALA A 90 -0.40 -9.50 -17.86
C ALA A 90 -0.01 -9.70 -16.38
N GLN A 91 -0.64 -10.66 -15.71
CA GLN A 91 -0.34 -10.94 -14.30
C GLN A 91 1.14 -11.33 -14.09
N ASP A 92 1.73 -12.11 -14.99
CA ASP A 92 3.14 -12.53 -14.93
C ASP A 92 4.10 -11.34 -15.11
N GLU A 93 3.73 -10.38 -15.94
CA GLU A 93 4.51 -9.16 -16.17
C GLU A 93 4.50 -8.27 -14.92
N TRP A 94 3.32 -8.13 -14.29
CA TRP A 94 3.18 -7.41 -13.02
C TRP A 94 3.94 -8.10 -11.88
N ASN A 95 3.86 -9.43 -11.81
CA ASN A 95 4.60 -10.23 -10.83
C ASN A 95 6.12 -10.05 -10.99
N ASP A 96 6.62 -10.08 -12.21
CA ASP A 96 8.05 -9.88 -12.52
C ASP A 96 8.51 -8.47 -12.09
N PHE A 97 7.72 -7.44 -12.41
CA PHE A 97 8.01 -6.08 -11.99
C PHE A 97 8.11 -5.95 -10.46
N LEU A 98 7.13 -6.46 -9.73
CA LEU A 98 7.12 -6.36 -8.27
C LEU A 98 8.22 -7.24 -7.63
N ALA A 99 8.51 -8.41 -8.18
CA ALA A 99 9.54 -9.32 -7.66
C ALA A 99 10.95 -8.74 -7.77
N THR A 100 11.22 -7.94 -8.81
CA THR A 100 12.52 -7.32 -9.05
C THR A 100 12.72 -5.99 -8.32
N ALA A 101 11.68 -5.41 -7.75
CA ALA A 101 11.74 -4.19 -6.93
C ALA A 101 12.27 -4.53 -5.51
N SER A 102 13.60 -4.55 -5.34
CA SER A 102 14.25 -4.97 -4.09
C SER A 102 13.80 -4.18 -2.86
N TRP A 103 13.58 -2.88 -3.01
CA TRP A 103 13.06 -2.01 -1.95
C TRP A 103 11.63 -2.40 -1.53
N LEU A 104 10.79 -2.88 -2.45
CA LEU A 104 9.45 -3.38 -2.15
C LEU A 104 9.52 -4.75 -1.47
N GLN A 105 10.39 -5.64 -1.99
CA GLN A 105 10.60 -6.97 -1.42
C GLN A 105 11.16 -6.94 0.01
N ALA A 106 11.96 -5.93 0.34
CA ALA A 106 12.43 -5.69 1.71
C ALA A 106 11.27 -5.37 2.69
N HIS A 107 10.10 -4.95 2.18
CA HIS A 107 8.91 -4.63 2.96
C HIS A 107 7.73 -5.59 2.69
N ARG A 108 8.00 -6.75 2.12
CA ARG A 108 6.94 -7.71 1.73
C ARG A 108 6.02 -8.14 2.86
N ASP A 109 6.50 -8.15 4.08
CA ASP A 109 5.75 -8.58 5.26
C ASP A 109 5.06 -7.42 6.01
N TYR A 110 5.14 -6.19 5.44
CA TYR A 110 4.58 -4.97 6.04
C TYR A 110 3.13 -5.12 6.52
N LEU A 111 2.24 -5.74 5.74
CA LEU A 111 0.82 -5.87 6.13
C LEU A 111 0.67 -6.69 7.41
N THR A 112 1.35 -7.83 7.50
CA THR A 112 1.29 -8.72 8.66
C THR A 112 1.90 -8.04 9.88
N GLU A 113 3.08 -7.43 9.72
CA GLU A 113 3.78 -6.71 10.78
C GLU A 113 2.96 -5.52 11.29
N GLN A 114 2.38 -4.74 10.37
CA GLN A 114 1.63 -3.55 10.73
C GLN A 114 0.33 -3.88 11.45
N ILE A 115 -0.40 -4.91 11.01
CA ILE A 115 -1.63 -5.38 11.68
C ILE A 115 -1.28 -5.94 13.06
N ALA A 116 -0.21 -6.72 13.19
CA ALA A 116 0.28 -7.22 14.47
C ALA A 116 0.66 -6.06 15.43
N ALA A 117 1.36 -5.05 14.92
CA ALA A 117 1.72 -3.87 15.70
C ALA A 117 0.48 -3.08 16.17
N PHE A 118 -0.53 -2.91 15.33
CA PHE A 118 -1.79 -2.29 15.71
C PHE A 118 -2.53 -3.09 16.80
N ARG A 119 -2.63 -4.41 16.65
CA ARG A 119 -3.25 -5.30 17.65
C ARG A 119 -2.51 -5.26 18.98
N ALA A 120 -1.17 -5.26 18.97
CA ALA A 120 -0.35 -5.22 20.16
C ALA A 120 -0.56 -3.97 21.03
N THR A 121 -1.16 -2.90 20.50
CA THR A 121 -1.52 -1.71 21.29
C THR A 121 -2.64 -1.96 22.28
N GLY A 122 -3.46 -3.01 22.08
CA GLY A 122 -4.69 -3.26 22.83
C GLY A 122 -5.80 -2.20 22.60
N ARG A 123 -5.58 -1.28 21.64
CA ARG A 123 -6.46 -0.11 21.40
C ARG A 123 -7.04 -0.06 19.99
N LEU A 124 -6.70 -1.03 19.14
CA LEU A 124 -7.25 -1.12 17.78
C LEU A 124 -8.71 -1.58 17.82
N ALA A 125 -9.61 -0.84 17.18
CA ALA A 125 -10.97 -1.29 16.91
C ALA A 125 -11.11 -1.94 15.54
N VAL A 126 -10.56 -1.31 14.49
CA VAL A 126 -10.65 -1.80 13.10
C VAL A 126 -9.35 -1.47 12.37
N ALA A 127 -8.89 -2.41 11.54
CA ALA A 127 -7.89 -2.16 10.51
C ALA A 127 -8.46 -2.55 9.14
N GLY A 128 -8.36 -1.66 8.16
CA GLY A 128 -8.77 -1.87 6.77
C GLY A 128 -7.62 -1.62 5.82
N TYR A 129 -7.57 -2.36 4.71
CA TYR A 129 -6.61 -2.14 3.64
C TYR A 129 -7.32 -2.00 2.30
N GLY A 130 -6.77 -1.21 1.38
CA GLY A 130 -7.36 -0.97 0.07
C GLY A 130 -7.58 -2.27 -0.72
N ILE A 131 -8.83 -2.55 -1.08
CA ILE A 131 -9.19 -3.77 -1.79
C ILE A 131 -8.88 -3.63 -3.28
N THR A 132 -9.20 -2.48 -3.88
CA THR A 132 -9.07 -2.26 -5.32
C THR A 132 -8.51 -0.88 -5.63
N GLN A 133 -7.95 -0.75 -6.83
CA GLN A 133 -7.39 0.51 -7.33
C GLN A 133 -8.51 1.48 -7.76
N ASP A 134 -8.39 2.73 -7.31
CA ASP A 134 -9.28 3.82 -7.70
C ASP A 134 -8.98 4.35 -9.12
N ARG A 135 -10.01 4.87 -9.79
CA ARG A 135 -9.88 5.54 -11.09
C ARG A 135 -9.09 6.83 -10.99
N GLY A 136 -9.36 7.63 -9.97
CA GLY A 136 -8.70 8.91 -9.75
C GLY A 136 -7.19 8.75 -9.54
N GLY A 137 -6.77 7.70 -8.80
CA GLY A 137 -5.36 7.40 -8.59
C GLY A 137 -4.59 6.96 -9.83
N ALA A 138 -5.29 6.48 -10.88
CA ALA A 138 -4.69 6.06 -12.15
C ALA A 138 -4.69 7.16 -13.22
N ALA A 139 -5.64 8.11 -13.16
CA ALA A 139 -5.94 9.02 -14.26
C ALA A 139 -4.88 10.10 -14.51
N ASP A 140 -4.11 10.48 -13.51
CA ASP A 140 -3.13 11.57 -13.59
C ASP A 140 -1.83 11.14 -12.90
N PHE A 141 -1.26 10.05 -13.40
CA PHE A 141 -0.03 9.48 -12.86
C PHE A 141 1.21 10.19 -13.41
N GLY A 142 2.22 10.40 -12.58
CA GLY A 142 3.47 11.05 -12.98
C GLY A 142 4.54 11.00 -11.89
N PRO A 143 5.78 11.42 -12.22
CA PRO A 143 6.96 11.21 -11.37
C PRO A 143 6.89 11.89 -9.99
N ASP A 144 6.07 12.91 -9.85
CA ASP A 144 5.94 13.69 -8.62
C ASP A 144 4.61 13.47 -7.89
N LYS A 145 3.73 12.66 -8.47
CA LYS A 145 2.43 12.31 -7.89
C LYS A 145 2.57 11.18 -6.87
N THR A 146 1.70 11.18 -5.89
CA THR A 146 1.61 10.02 -4.98
C THR A 146 0.88 8.89 -5.71
N PRO A 147 1.48 7.68 -5.79
CA PRO A 147 0.94 6.60 -6.61
C PRO A 147 -0.18 5.83 -5.88
N TRP A 148 -1.29 6.47 -5.59
CA TRP A 148 -2.44 5.88 -4.90
C TRP A 148 -2.96 4.62 -5.57
N VAL A 149 -2.80 4.52 -6.90
CA VAL A 149 -3.15 3.33 -7.69
C VAL A 149 -2.48 2.04 -7.19
N LEU A 150 -1.38 2.15 -6.43
CA LEU A 150 -0.62 0.98 -5.93
C LEU A 150 -1.04 0.52 -4.54
N ASN A 151 -1.93 1.24 -3.87
CA ASN A 151 -2.36 0.94 -2.51
C ASN A 151 -3.56 -0.03 -2.48
N SER A 152 -3.40 -1.25 -3.04
CA SER A 152 -4.51 -2.20 -3.13
C SER A 152 -4.07 -3.66 -3.23
N LEU A 153 -4.99 -4.55 -2.87
CA LEU A 153 -4.83 -6.01 -2.96
C LEU A 153 -5.08 -6.51 -4.39
N PHE A 154 -6.03 -5.90 -5.11
CA PHE A 154 -6.34 -6.18 -6.50
C PHE A 154 -6.00 -4.99 -7.38
N CYS A 155 -5.54 -5.27 -8.59
CA CYS A 155 -4.89 -4.33 -9.48
C CYS A 155 -5.64 -4.10 -10.82
N PRO A 156 -6.96 -3.81 -10.82
CA PRO A 156 -7.75 -3.74 -12.05
C PRO A 156 -7.39 -2.58 -13.00
N ARG A 157 -6.54 -1.65 -12.55
CA ARG A 157 -6.07 -0.52 -13.38
C ARG A 157 -4.73 -0.77 -14.04
N THR A 158 -3.93 -1.64 -13.46
CA THR A 158 -2.57 -1.93 -13.93
C THR A 158 -2.42 -3.35 -14.46
N VAL A 159 -3.34 -4.26 -14.11
CA VAL A 159 -3.28 -5.68 -14.52
C VAL A 159 -4.57 -6.08 -15.23
N ARG A 160 -4.44 -6.86 -16.29
CA ARG A 160 -5.57 -7.45 -17.02
C ARG A 160 -6.30 -8.45 -16.14
N ASP A 161 -7.59 -8.55 -16.35
CA ASP A 161 -8.40 -9.56 -15.67
C ASP A 161 -7.91 -10.96 -16.06
N GLY A 162 -7.89 -11.85 -15.07
CA GLY A 162 -7.55 -13.26 -15.24
C GLY A 162 -8.70 -14.10 -15.76
N ALA A 163 -8.53 -15.42 -15.74
CA ALA A 163 -9.56 -16.36 -16.11
C ALA A 163 -10.85 -16.14 -15.29
N GLY A 164 -12.00 -16.19 -15.94
CA GLY A 164 -13.30 -15.97 -15.30
C GLY A 164 -13.58 -14.51 -14.89
N GLY A 165 -12.81 -13.54 -15.40
CA GLY A 165 -13.01 -12.11 -15.11
C GLY A 165 -12.54 -11.69 -13.72
N LEU A 166 -11.75 -12.50 -13.04
CA LEU A 166 -11.16 -12.12 -11.75
C LEU A 166 -10.13 -11.00 -11.94
N PRO A 167 -10.17 -9.95 -11.12
CA PRO A 167 -9.21 -8.85 -11.24
C PRO A 167 -7.78 -9.33 -10.95
N GLY A 168 -6.80 -8.72 -11.64
CA GLY A 168 -5.39 -8.97 -11.38
C GLY A 168 -5.04 -8.73 -9.91
N GLU A 169 -4.12 -9.51 -9.37
CA GLU A 169 -3.76 -9.51 -7.95
C GLU A 169 -2.43 -8.79 -7.69
N ASN A 170 -2.30 -8.23 -6.48
CA ASN A 170 -1.01 -7.83 -5.95
C ASN A 170 -0.34 -9.04 -5.25
N PRO A 171 0.68 -9.66 -5.85
CA PRO A 171 1.29 -10.88 -5.31
C PRO A 171 2.08 -10.65 -4.02
N VAL A 172 2.41 -9.39 -3.71
CA VAL A 172 3.12 -9.04 -2.47
C VAL A 172 2.15 -8.92 -1.30
N TRP A 173 1.02 -8.23 -1.50
CA TRP A 173 0.11 -7.88 -0.40
C TRP A 173 -1.01 -8.89 -0.19
N LEU A 174 -1.61 -9.45 -1.24
CA LEU A 174 -2.79 -10.30 -1.10
C LEU A 174 -2.56 -11.54 -0.25
N PRO A 175 -1.45 -12.31 -0.40
CA PRO A 175 -1.19 -13.46 0.48
C PRO A 175 -1.01 -13.05 1.95
N ARG A 176 -0.37 -11.92 2.21
CA ARG A 176 -0.14 -11.39 3.57
C ARG A 176 -1.42 -10.91 4.22
N PHE A 177 -2.29 -10.27 3.44
CA PHE A 177 -3.60 -9.88 3.92
C PHE A 177 -4.46 -11.09 4.31
N ARG A 178 -4.50 -12.12 3.47
CA ARG A 178 -5.20 -13.38 3.77
C ARG A 178 -4.66 -14.02 5.04
N ALA A 179 -3.35 -14.09 5.20
CA ALA A 179 -2.73 -14.64 6.42
C ALA A 179 -3.12 -13.84 7.68
N ALA A 180 -3.16 -12.50 7.59
CA ALA A 180 -3.50 -11.63 8.71
C ALA A 180 -4.99 -11.72 9.14
N GLN A 181 -5.88 -12.27 8.31
CA GLN A 181 -7.29 -12.47 8.65
C GLN A 181 -7.54 -13.69 9.53
N HIS A 182 -6.59 -14.63 9.58
CA HIS A 182 -6.72 -15.90 10.30
C HIS A 182 -5.88 -15.96 11.60
N GLY A 183 -5.25 -14.85 11.97
CA GLY A 183 -4.39 -14.71 13.16
C GLY A 183 -5.04 -13.97 14.32
#